data_e52a7c29549eb55a049b70d5ee7d0a20
#
_entry.id   e52a7c29549eb55a049b70d5ee7d0a20
#
_cell.length_a   1.000
_cell.length_b   1.000
_cell.length_c   1.000
_cell.angle_alpha   90.00
_cell.angle_beta   90.00
_cell.angle_gamma   90.00
#
_symmetry.space_group_name_H-M   'P 1'
#
loop_
_entity.id
_entity.type
_entity.pdbx_description
1 polymer ?
#
loop_
_entity_poly.entity_id
_entity_poly.type
_entity_poly.pdbx_seq_one_letter_code
_entity_poly.pdbx_strand_id
1 'polypeptide(L)'
;GMGGGKAFAGGGKKEKRAVGSNFGYRKEMPDGMKILGEEYRTDRNGETYPLWKIGEMKSPAGEDLLVVSIPNLTDKNDYESWKGFIETFDRAYLENKDKWEKGRIILDVRGNGGGEDKPIDHVAKRLYGNLVNTYKRCEIKDTAVSNAFLHCHGAYKPRNYERDGLTAEKLVKRKNFSGEDRVLFDETAVYYPFNDKGGYHGRIDVLIDRGVGSSAESAYTSFYHHPNVRYVGENTAGMQQYTQGSFAMPCGYLMRVGVTKLTYWDKEGENIEVKGHKPDVDCRGKDAFEAVLQMPRDEGRILGFREKNEPVKGREVFT
;
A
#
# COMPACT_ATOMS: atom_id res chain seq x y z
N GLY A 1 -65.45 20.61 -8.20
CA GLY A 1 -65.20 19.30 -7.67
C GLY A 1 -63.75 19.13 -7.31
N MET A 2 -63.41 19.23 -6.05
CA MET A 2 -62.07 19.06 -5.55
C MET A 2 -61.85 17.56 -5.28
N GLY A 3 -60.89 16.97 -5.95
CA GLY A 3 -60.47 15.58 -5.71
C GLY A 3 -59.17 15.54 -4.92
N GLY A 4 -59.26 15.14 -3.64
CA GLY A 4 -58.10 14.98 -2.76
C GLY A 4 -57.26 13.77 -3.11
N GLY A 5 -55.97 14.00 -3.44
CA GLY A 5 -54.99 12.98 -3.62
C GLY A 5 -54.40 12.56 -2.27
N LYS A 6 -54.55 11.32 -1.88
CA LYS A 6 -53.93 10.73 -0.72
C LYS A 6 -52.43 10.59 -0.95
N ALA A 7 -51.62 11.15 -0.06
CA ALA A 7 -50.19 10.94 0.02
C ALA A 7 -49.91 9.54 0.57
N PHE A 8 -49.21 8.70 -0.18
CA PHE A 8 -48.65 7.45 0.28
C PHE A 8 -47.38 7.75 1.10
N ALA A 9 -47.46 7.63 2.40
CA ALA A 9 -46.32 7.62 3.29
C ALA A 9 -45.65 6.23 3.25
N GLY A 10 -44.71 6.07 2.32
CA GLY A 10 -43.83 4.91 2.30
C GLY A 10 -42.60 5.23 3.16
N GLY A 11 -42.65 4.82 4.44
CA GLY A 11 -41.50 4.92 5.34
C GLY A 11 -40.44 3.87 5.03
N GLY A 12 -39.72 4.05 3.94
CA GLY A 12 -38.46 3.36 3.70
C GLY A 12 -37.38 4.04 4.50
N LYS A 13 -36.85 3.39 5.54
CA LYS A 13 -35.57 3.77 6.15
C LYS A 13 -34.53 3.81 5.05
N LYS A 14 -34.22 5.02 4.54
CA LYS A 14 -33.00 5.24 3.76
C LYS A 14 -31.84 4.98 4.70
N GLU A 15 -31.25 3.79 4.63
CA GLU A 15 -29.88 3.62 5.08
C GLU A 15 -29.05 4.71 4.40
N LYS A 16 -28.65 5.70 5.15
CA LYS A 16 -27.63 6.64 4.74
C LYS A 16 -26.35 5.82 4.57
N ARG A 17 -26.08 5.31 3.36
CA ARG A 17 -24.73 4.98 2.98
C ARG A 17 -23.92 6.25 3.11
N ALA A 18 -23.25 6.41 4.22
CA ALA A 18 -22.22 7.39 4.38
C ALA A 18 -21.15 7.06 3.33
N VAL A 19 -21.09 7.85 2.26
CA VAL A 19 -19.92 7.97 1.42
C VAL A 19 -18.93 8.80 2.22
N GLY A 20 -18.40 8.23 3.27
CA GLY A 20 -17.34 8.74 4.10
C GLY A 20 -16.51 7.52 4.45
N SER A 21 -15.25 7.57 4.18
CA SER A 21 -14.14 6.69 4.48
C SER A 21 -14.24 5.88 5.80
N ASN A 22 -15.25 5.07 5.95
CA ASN A 22 -15.28 4.02 6.95
C ASN A 22 -14.60 2.79 6.33
N PHE A 23 -13.32 2.92 6.04
CA PHE A 23 -12.44 1.75 6.03
C PHE A 23 -12.49 1.23 7.46
N GLY A 24 -13.12 0.06 7.63
CA GLY A 24 -13.35 -0.50 8.96
C GLY A 24 -12.01 -0.83 9.60
N TYR A 25 -11.57 0.00 10.53
CA TYR A 25 -10.41 -0.31 11.35
C TYR A 25 -10.66 -1.63 12.07
N ARG A 26 -9.79 -2.60 11.86
CA ARG A 26 -9.84 -3.82 12.65
C ARG A 26 -9.45 -3.46 14.09
N LYS A 27 -10.40 -3.55 15.00
CA LYS A 27 -10.22 -3.09 16.39
C LYS A 27 -9.38 -4.04 17.23
N GLU A 28 -9.32 -5.32 16.86
CA GLU A 28 -8.75 -6.34 17.74
C GLU A 28 -7.73 -7.21 17.01
N MET A 29 -6.61 -7.41 17.65
CA MET A 29 -5.63 -8.44 17.28
C MET A 29 -6.10 -9.77 17.88
N PRO A 30 -5.68 -10.91 17.32
CA PRO A 30 -6.10 -12.21 17.84
C PRO A 30 -5.72 -12.39 19.30
N ASP A 31 -6.57 -13.11 20.03
CA ASP A 31 -6.28 -13.51 21.40
C ASP A 31 -4.96 -14.31 21.49
N GLY A 32 -4.23 -14.10 22.57
CA GLY A 32 -2.98 -14.82 22.83
C GLY A 32 -1.74 -14.26 22.13
N MET A 33 -1.84 -13.10 21.44
CA MET A 33 -0.68 -12.43 20.90
C MET A 33 0.06 -11.65 21.99
N LYS A 34 1.36 -11.91 22.13
CA LYS A 34 2.24 -11.09 22.96
C LYS A 34 2.66 -9.84 22.19
N ILE A 35 2.22 -8.67 22.62
CA ILE A 35 2.54 -7.39 22.01
C ILE A 35 4.00 -7.02 22.30
N LEU A 36 4.76 -6.71 21.25
CA LEU A 36 6.14 -6.22 21.30
C LEU A 36 6.20 -4.69 21.21
N GLY A 37 5.20 -4.08 20.58
CA GLY A 37 4.99 -2.65 20.51
C GLY A 37 3.72 -2.31 19.76
N GLU A 38 3.16 -1.15 20.08
CA GLU A 38 1.94 -0.64 19.44
C GLU A 38 1.86 0.87 19.57
N GLU A 39 1.12 1.50 18.69
CA GLU A 39 0.81 2.92 18.74
C GLU A 39 -0.63 3.18 18.33
N TYR A 40 -1.26 4.11 19.00
CA TYR A 40 -2.63 4.54 18.77
C TYR A 40 -2.70 6.02 18.45
N ARG A 41 -3.71 6.39 17.71
CA ARG A 41 -4.05 7.78 17.42
C ARG A 41 -5.49 8.05 17.80
N THR A 42 -5.75 9.29 18.18
CA THR A 42 -7.10 9.77 18.42
C THR A 42 -7.48 10.74 17.33
N ASP A 43 -8.61 10.52 16.68
CA ASP A 43 -9.13 11.42 15.66
C ASP A 43 -9.76 12.69 16.25
N ARG A 44 -10.27 13.57 15.37
CA ARG A 44 -10.89 14.83 15.78
C ARG A 44 -12.21 14.63 16.54
N ASN A 45 -12.82 13.47 16.46
CA ASN A 45 -14.07 13.10 17.14
C ASN A 45 -13.79 12.46 18.49
N GLY A 46 -12.50 12.27 18.85
CA GLY A 46 -12.10 11.60 20.09
C GLY A 46 -12.05 10.08 19.99
N GLU A 47 -12.24 9.51 18.80
CA GLU A 47 -12.13 8.06 18.58
C GLU A 47 -10.67 7.65 18.48
N THR A 48 -10.29 6.65 19.29
CA THR A 48 -8.92 6.10 19.30
C THR A 48 -8.86 4.85 18.43
N TYR A 49 -7.88 4.80 17.55
CA TYR A 49 -7.65 3.69 16.64
C TYR A 49 -6.16 3.31 16.60
N PRO A 50 -5.82 2.04 16.32
CA PRO A 50 -4.45 1.61 16.20
C PRO A 50 -3.83 2.20 14.93
N LEU A 51 -2.62 2.76 15.07
CA LEU A 51 -1.77 3.13 13.94
C LEU A 51 -0.98 1.90 13.45
N TRP A 52 -0.38 1.18 14.39
CA TRP A 52 0.30 -0.08 14.13
C TRP A 52 0.39 -0.93 15.41
N LYS A 53 0.56 -2.24 15.21
CA LYS A 53 0.87 -3.22 16.26
C LYS A 53 1.86 -4.24 15.73
N ILE A 54 2.84 -4.60 16.55
CA ILE A 54 3.77 -5.69 16.29
C ILE A 54 3.72 -6.63 17.47
N GLY A 55 3.59 -7.91 17.20
CA GLY A 55 3.52 -8.93 18.26
C GLY A 55 3.96 -10.30 17.78
N GLU A 56 4.11 -11.21 18.71
CA GLU A 56 4.43 -12.61 18.45
C GLU A 56 3.37 -13.54 19.03
N MET A 57 3.12 -14.63 18.33
CA MET A 57 2.20 -15.67 18.79
C MET A 57 2.58 -17.03 18.21
N LYS A 58 1.89 -18.08 18.65
CA LYS A 58 1.96 -19.41 18.04
C LYS A 58 0.75 -19.64 17.15
N SER A 59 0.96 -20.26 16.00
CA SER A 59 -0.17 -20.83 15.24
C SER A 59 -0.77 -22.03 16.00
N PRO A 60 -1.97 -22.50 15.63
CA PRO A 60 -2.53 -23.75 16.17
C PRO A 60 -1.62 -24.96 15.99
N ALA A 61 -0.79 -24.96 14.95
CA ALA A 61 0.21 -26.00 14.70
C ALA A 61 1.52 -25.81 15.50
N GLY A 62 1.60 -24.79 16.37
CA GLY A 62 2.79 -24.51 17.20
C GLY A 62 3.89 -23.70 16.51
N GLU A 63 3.66 -23.23 15.29
CA GLU A 63 4.60 -22.42 14.51
C GLU A 63 4.75 -21.01 15.11
N ASP A 64 5.96 -20.48 15.14
CA ASP A 64 6.22 -19.12 15.58
C ASP A 64 5.79 -18.08 14.53
N LEU A 65 5.00 -17.09 14.93
CA LEU A 65 4.49 -16.04 14.06
C LEU A 65 4.95 -14.68 14.56
N LEU A 66 5.57 -13.88 13.67
CA LEU A 66 5.71 -12.43 13.85
C LEU A 66 4.57 -11.75 13.11
N VAL A 67 3.71 -11.08 13.85
CA VAL A 67 2.55 -10.36 13.29
C VAL A 67 2.85 -8.88 13.26
N VAL A 68 2.81 -8.31 12.07
CA VAL A 68 3.00 -6.87 11.81
C VAL A 68 1.69 -6.32 11.26
N SER A 69 0.92 -5.64 12.08
CA SER A 69 -0.36 -5.05 11.69
C SER A 69 -0.22 -3.55 11.50
N ILE A 70 -0.61 -3.06 10.33
CA ILE A 70 -0.59 -1.65 9.96
C ILE A 70 -1.99 -1.29 9.41
N PRO A 71 -2.99 -1.13 10.27
CA PRO A 71 -4.36 -0.82 9.84
C PRO A 71 -4.54 0.61 9.33
N ASN A 72 -3.54 1.47 9.52
CA ASN A 72 -3.60 2.86 9.09
C ASN A 72 -2.21 3.40 8.78
N LEU A 73 -2.08 4.11 7.66
CA LEU A 73 -0.85 4.81 7.24
C LEU A 73 -1.01 6.34 7.30
N THR A 74 -2.14 6.83 7.80
CA THR A 74 -2.41 8.27 7.90
C THR A 74 -1.79 8.83 9.16
N ASP A 75 -0.66 9.49 9.05
CA ASP A 75 -0.11 10.31 10.12
C ASP A 75 0.26 11.71 9.62
N LYS A 76 0.06 12.69 10.49
CA LYS A 76 0.36 14.10 10.19
C LYS A 76 1.76 14.53 10.60
N ASN A 77 2.46 13.73 11.40
CA ASN A 77 3.77 14.04 11.95
C ASN A 77 4.90 13.20 11.36
N ASP A 78 4.70 12.69 10.17
CA ASP A 78 5.59 11.99 9.22
C ASP A 78 6.71 11.11 9.79
N TYR A 79 7.69 11.67 10.47
CA TYR A 79 8.89 10.91 10.83
C TYR A 79 8.85 10.32 12.24
N GLU A 80 8.43 11.10 13.23
CA GLU A 80 8.47 10.65 14.63
C GLU A 80 7.50 9.51 14.92
N SER A 81 6.36 9.49 14.22
CA SER A 81 5.32 8.48 14.38
C SER A 81 5.74 7.11 13.91
N TRP A 82 6.56 7.04 12.87
CA TRP A 82 7.03 5.76 12.34
C TRP A 82 8.34 5.29 12.95
N LYS A 83 9.02 6.14 13.73
CA LYS A 83 10.26 5.78 14.43
C LYS A 83 10.04 4.60 15.38
N GLY A 84 9.02 4.65 16.21
CA GLY A 84 8.67 3.57 17.13
C GLY A 84 8.35 2.26 16.41
N PHE A 85 7.62 2.34 15.29
CA PHE A 85 7.37 1.19 14.43
C PHE A 85 8.68 0.58 13.89
N ILE A 86 9.53 1.40 13.29
CA ILE A 86 10.78 0.97 12.68
C ILE A 86 11.69 0.32 13.72
N GLU A 87 11.89 0.95 14.87
CA GLU A 87 12.72 0.44 15.96
C GLU A 87 12.18 -0.88 16.52
N THR A 88 10.87 -0.97 16.69
CA THR A 88 10.22 -2.20 17.21
C THR A 88 10.33 -3.34 16.19
N PHE A 89 10.04 -3.06 14.92
CA PHE A 89 10.16 -4.08 13.88
C PHE A 89 11.61 -4.56 13.71
N ASP A 90 12.56 -3.64 13.63
CA ASP A 90 13.97 -3.99 13.46
C ASP A 90 14.47 -4.84 14.64
N ARG A 91 14.15 -4.47 15.87
CA ARG A 91 14.51 -5.26 17.05
C ARG A 91 13.87 -6.65 17.00
N ALA A 92 12.56 -6.75 16.79
CA ALA A 92 11.85 -8.02 16.74
C ALA A 92 12.38 -8.94 15.65
N TYR A 93 12.65 -8.39 14.46
CA TYR A 93 13.10 -9.14 13.30
C TYR A 93 14.58 -9.54 13.41
N LEU A 94 15.50 -8.58 13.69
CA LEU A 94 16.94 -8.83 13.64
C LEU A 94 17.44 -9.72 14.78
N GLU A 95 16.87 -9.55 15.99
CA GLU A 95 17.24 -10.38 17.15
C GLU A 95 16.76 -11.83 17.04
N ASN A 96 15.75 -12.08 16.20
CA ASN A 96 15.10 -13.39 16.12
C ASN A 96 14.90 -13.88 14.68
N LYS A 97 15.73 -13.45 13.73
CA LYS A 97 15.59 -13.79 12.31
C LYS A 97 15.42 -15.29 12.08
N ASP A 98 16.28 -16.14 12.67
CA ASP A 98 16.23 -17.59 12.51
C ASP A 98 14.93 -18.20 13.06
N LYS A 99 14.35 -17.62 14.11
CA LYS A 99 13.04 -18.01 14.65
C LYS A 99 11.94 -17.79 13.62
N TRP A 100 11.94 -16.61 13.02
CA TRP A 100 10.93 -16.25 12.03
C TRP A 100 11.12 -16.98 10.70
N GLU A 101 12.35 -17.30 10.31
CA GLU A 101 12.61 -18.11 9.12
C GLU A 101 12.11 -19.54 9.25
N LYS A 102 12.12 -20.10 10.46
CA LYS A 102 11.51 -21.41 10.79
C LYS A 102 9.99 -21.30 10.96
N GLY A 103 9.52 -20.18 11.41
CA GLY A 103 8.12 -19.79 11.48
C GLY A 103 7.68 -18.97 10.26
N ARG A 104 6.90 -17.92 10.43
CA ARG A 104 6.48 -16.99 9.38
C ARG A 104 6.26 -15.56 9.88
N ILE A 105 6.22 -14.65 8.93
CA ILE A 105 5.81 -13.27 9.15
C ILE A 105 4.43 -13.05 8.53
N ILE A 106 3.51 -12.46 9.29
CA ILE A 106 2.20 -12.02 8.81
C ILE A 106 2.21 -10.50 8.76
N LEU A 107 2.04 -9.92 7.57
CA LEU A 107 1.85 -8.49 7.37
C LEU A 107 0.36 -8.22 7.14
N ASP A 108 -0.32 -7.70 8.13
CA ASP A 108 -1.77 -7.41 8.06
C ASP A 108 -2.02 -5.93 7.79
N VAL A 109 -2.42 -5.62 6.56
CA VAL A 109 -2.79 -4.27 6.13
C VAL A 109 -4.28 -4.12 5.82
N ARG A 110 -5.10 -5.08 6.21
CA ARG A 110 -6.55 -5.06 5.96
C ARG A 110 -7.21 -3.82 6.55
N GLY A 111 -8.13 -3.23 5.78
CA GLY A 111 -8.82 -2.00 6.14
C GLY A 111 -8.01 -0.72 6.02
N ASN A 112 -6.74 -0.80 5.60
CA ASN A 112 -5.87 0.35 5.50
C ASN A 112 -6.10 1.11 4.18
N GLY A 113 -6.67 2.31 4.24
CA GLY A 113 -6.96 3.15 3.08
C GLY A 113 -5.76 3.89 2.48
N GLY A 114 -4.56 3.70 3.00
CA GLY A 114 -3.34 4.36 2.54
C GLY A 114 -2.86 5.50 3.44
N GLY A 115 -1.88 6.23 2.96
CA GLY A 115 -1.22 7.33 3.66
C GLY A 115 0.26 7.44 3.29
N GLU A 116 1.17 7.11 4.21
CA GLU A 116 2.63 7.17 4.03
C GLU A 116 3.21 5.77 3.74
N ASP A 117 3.96 5.61 2.66
CA ASP A 117 4.55 4.33 2.24
C ASP A 117 5.70 3.83 3.13
N LYS A 118 6.39 4.73 3.84
CA LYS A 118 7.64 4.44 4.58
C LYS A 118 7.63 3.19 5.46
N PRO A 119 6.58 2.90 6.27
CA PRO A 119 6.61 1.71 7.11
C PRO A 119 6.63 0.42 6.29
N ILE A 120 5.83 0.36 5.21
CA ILE A 120 5.78 -0.80 4.33
C ILE A 120 7.09 -0.97 3.58
N ASP A 121 7.64 0.12 3.04
CA ASP A 121 8.93 0.11 2.34
C ASP A 121 10.07 -0.31 3.26
N HIS A 122 10.03 0.09 4.55
CA HIS A 122 11.02 -0.33 5.52
C HIS A 122 10.97 -1.84 5.75
N VAL A 123 9.78 -2.40 5.98
CA VAL A 123 9.59 -3.85 6.14
C VAL A 123 10.05 -4.59 4.88
N ALA A 124 9.65 -4.12 3.70
CA ALA A 124 10.06 -4.72 2.44
C ALA A 124 11.59 -4.71 2.28
N LYS A 125 12.24 -3.58 2.50
CA LYS A 125 13.71 -3.45 2.44
C LYS A 125 14.40 -4.46 3.36
N ARG A 126 13.93 -4.64 4.58
CA ARG A 126 14.49 -5.60 5.53
C ARG A 126 14.33 -7.03 5.06
N LEU A 127 13.14 -7.39 4.57
CA LEU A 127 12.83 -8.75 4.14
C LEU A 127 13.47 -9.11 2.80
N TYR A 128 13.67 -8.15 1.90
CA TYR A 128 14.47 -8.38 0.68
C TYR A 128 15.99 -8.42 0.95
N GLY A 129 16.46 -7.83 2.05
CA GLY A 129 17.88 -7.59 2.29
C GLY A 129 18.48 -6.61 1.27
N ASN A 130 17.66 -5.81 0.61
CA ASN A 130 18.03 -4.86 -0.44
C ASN A 130 17.01 -3.70 -0.50
N LEU A 131 17.34 -2.66 -1.26
CA LEU A 131 16.38 -1.63 -1.61
C LEU A 131 15.26 -2.24 -2.48
N VAL A 132 14.04 -1.76 -2.27
CA VAL A 132 12.89 -2.15 -3.08
C VAL A 132 12.47 -0.94 -3.92
N ASN A 133 12.38 -1.12 -5.23
CA ASN A 133 11.81 -0.15 -6.15
C ASN A 133 10.53 -0.73 -6.77
N THR A 134 9.39 -0.17 -6.42
CA THR A 134 8.08 -0.64 -6.88
C THR A 134 7.63 0.04 -8.17
N TYR A 135 8.16 1.24 -8.45
CA TYR A 135 7.74 2.05 -9.58
C TYR A 135 8.67 1.84 -10.76
N LYS A 136 8.09 1.45 -11.89
CA LYS A 136 8.79 1.34 -13.16
C LYS A 136 8.75 2.65 -13.95
N ARG A 137 7.57 3.28 -14.02
CA ARG A 137 7.36 4.46 -14.85
C ARG A 137 6.32 5.39 -14.24
N CYS A 138 6.51 6.67 -14.43
CA CYS A 138 5.53 7.69 -14.10
C CYS A 138 5.28 8.58 -15.31
N GLU A 139 4.02 8.75 -15.65
CA GLU A 139 3.54 9.59 -16.73
C GLU A 139 2.62 10.68 -16.19
N ILE A 140 2.60 11.83 -16.85
CA ILE A 140 1.72 12.96 -16.55
C ILE A 140 1.22 13.57 -17.83
N LYS A 141 -0.04 14.02 -17.86
CA LYS A 141 -0.51 14.84 -18.97
C LYS A 141 0.08 16.23 -18.91
N ASP A 142 0.53 16.72 -20.05
CA ASP A 142 1.10 18.07 -20.19
C ASP A 142 0.00 19.13 -20.21
N THR A 143 -0.50 19.50 -19.03
CA THR A 143 -1.59 20.46 -18.83
C THR A 143 -1.25 21.49 -17.77
N ALA A 144 -1.97 22.61 -17.73
CA ALA A 144 -1.84 23.62 -16.69
C ALA A 144 -2.08 23.03 -15.28
N VAL A 145 -3.04 22.11 -15.14
CA VAL A 145 -3.37 21.42 -13.88
C VAL A 145 -2.20 20.57 -13.42
N SER A 146 -1.63 19.78 -14.31
CA SER A 146 -0.47 18.93 -14.00
C SER A 146 0.77 19.74 -13.65
N ASN A 147 0.97 20.86 -14.36
CA ASN A 147 2.06 21.79 -14.07
C ASN A 147 1.93 22.43 -12.68
N ALA A 148 0.73 22.86 -12.31
CA ALA A 148 0.45 23.38 -10.97
C ALA A 148 0.68 22.32 -9.89
N PHE A 149 0.27 21.07 -10.14
CA PHE A 149 0.50 19.96 -9.24
C PHE A 149 2.01 19.71 -9.00
N LEU A 150 2.81 19.63 -10.07
CA LEU A 150 4.26 19.44 -9.96
C LEU A 150 4.95 20.57 -9.20
N HIS A 151 4.44 21.79 -9.33
CA HIS A 151 4.96 22.94 -8.61
C HIS A 151 4.65 22.88 -7.10
N CYS A 152 3.42 22.51 -6.75
CA CYS A 152 2.97 22.44 -5.35
C CYS A 152 3.50 21.21 -4.59
N HIS A 153 3.69 20.09 -5.29
CA HIS A 153 4.11 18.82 -4.70
C HIS A 153 5.55 18.48 -5.10
N GLY A 154 6.51 19.19 -4.53
CA GLY A 154 7.94 18.99 -4.79
C GLY A 154 8.46 17.56 -4.55
N ALA A 155 7.66 16.69 -3.93
CA ALA A 155 7.96 15.26 -3.74
C ALA A 155 8.04 14.48 -5.06
N TYR A 156 7.36 14.94 -6.12
CA TYR A 156 7.42 14.37 -7.46
C TYR A 156 8.44 15.09 -8.34
N LYS A 157 9.55 15.57 -7.77
CA LYS A 157 10.66 15.97 -8.59
C LYS A 157 11.17 14.73 -9.33
N PRO A 158 10.99 14.64 -10.66
CA PRO A 158 11.56 13.53 -11.41
C PRO A 158 13.07 13.51 -11.14
N ARG A 159 13.65 12.34 -10.92
CA ARG A 159 15.11 12.21 -10.77
C ARG A 159 15.88 12.82 -11.95
N ASN A 160 15.21 12.99 -13.09
CA ASN A 160 15.71 13.58 -14.33
C ASN A 160 15.23 15.02 -14.59
N TYR A 161 14.57 15.66 -13.63
CA TYR A 161 13.97 16.97 -13.81
C TYR A 161 15.03 18.04 -14.16
N GLU A 162 16.19 17.97 -13.52
CA GLU A 162 17.32 18.83 -13.80
C GLU A 162 17.98 18.50 -15.14
N ARG A 163 18.04 17.22 -15.53
CA ARG A 163 18.58 16.78 -16.81
C ARG A 163 17.82 17.36 -17.99
N ASP A 164 16.51 17.51 -17.88
CA ASP A 164 15.65 18.05 -18.94
C ASP A 164 15.60 19.58 -18.90
N GLY A 165 16.35 20.23 -18.03
CA GLY A 165 16.43 21.69 -17.90
C GLY A 165 15.10 22.35 -17.46
N LEU A 166 14.18 21.55 -16.89
CA LEU A 166 12.88 21.99 -16.40
C LEU A 166 13.02 22.38 -14.92
N THR A 167 13.31 23.63 -14.62
CA THR A 167 13.26 24.12 -13.25
C THR A 167 11.80 24.40 -12.82
N ALA A 168 11.52 24.36 -11.52
CA ALA A 168 10.21 24.72 -10.99
C ALA A 168 9.75 26.09 -11.50
N GLU A 169 10.67 27.05 -11.61
CA GLU A 169 10.40 28.38 -12.12
C GLU A 169 9.99 28.39 -13.60
N LYS A 170 10.66 27.58 -14.44
CA LYS A 170 10.30 27.43 -15.85
C LYS A 170 8.92 26.80 -16.02
N LEU A 171 8.56 25.83 -15.15
CA LEU A 171 7.25 25.20 -15.19
C LEU A 171 6.11 26.17 -14.84
N VAL A 172 6.30 26.98 -13.80
CA VAL A 172 5.29 27.97 -13.37
C VAL A 172 5.02 29.02 -14.46
N LYS A 173 6.08 29.44 -15.16
CA LYS A 173 5.99 30.44 -16.23
C LYS A 173 5.51 29.89 -17.57
N ARG A 174 5.33 28.58 -17.68
CA ARG A 174 4.92 27.94 -18.92
C ARG A 174 3.48 28.29 -19.26
N LYS A 175 3.22 28.74 -20.48
CA LYS A 175 1.91 29.16 -20.97
C LYS A 175 1.30 28.16 -21.97
N ASN A 176 2.14 27.38 -22.65
CA ASN A 176 1.71 26.46 -23.69
C ASN A 176 1.85 25.01 -23.19
N PHE A 177 0.77 24.24 -23.30
CA PHE A 177 0.67 22.84 -22.92
C PHE A 177 0.20 22.03 -24.12
N SER A 178 0.83 20.89 -24.37
CA SER A 178 0.50 20.04 -25.50
C SER A 178 -0.76 19.21 -25.30
N GLY A 179 -1.12 18.95 -24.04
CA GLY A 179 -2.18 17.97 -23.70
C GLY A 179 -1.73 16.51 -23.84
N GLU A 180 -0.54 16.26 -24.36
CA GLU A 180 0.02 14.92 -24.56
C GLU A 180 0.57 14.31 -23.26
N ASP A 181 0.71 13.01 -23.23
CA ASP A 181 1.35 12.31 -22.13
C ASP A 181 2.87 12.57 -22.15
N ARG A 182 3.43 12.89 -20.98
CA ARG A 182 4.85 13.11 -20.76
C ARG A 182 5.37 12.18 -19.69
N VAL A 183 6.48 11.51 -19.98
CA VAL A 183 7.18 10.66 -19.03
C VAL A 183 7.96 11.52 -18.06
N LEU A 184 7.70 11.37 -16.76
CA LEU A 184 8.46 12.01 -15.70
C LEU A 184 9.70 11.22 -15.33
N PHE A 185 9.56 9.91 -15.23
CA PHE A 185 10.68 8.97 -15.09
C PHE A 185 10.33 7.62 -15.73
N ASP A 186 11.34 6.91 -16.18
CA ASP A 186 11.28 5.55 -16.69
C ASP A 186 12.50 4.79 -16.18
N GLU A 187 12.28 3.91 -15.21
CA GLU A 187 13.32 3.14 -14.52
C GLU A 187 13.48 1.75 -15.16
N THR A 188 13.41 1.68 -16.49
CA THR A 188 13.44 0.41 -17.23
C THR A 188 14.68 -0.46 -16.98
N ALA A 189 15.71 0.11 -16.34
CA ALA A 189 17.00 -0.56 -16.12
C ALA A 189 17.27 -0.96 -14.67
N VAL A 190 16.40 -0.59 -13.71
CA VAL A 190 16.70 -0.76 -12.28
C VAL A 190 15.65 -1.63 -11.62
N TYR A 191 15.96 -2.89 -11.50
CA TYR A 191 15.26 -3.84 -10.65
C TYR A 191 16.16 -4.23 -9.48
N TYR A 192 15.62 -4.25 -8.26
CA TYR A 192 16.35 -4.66 -7.06
C TYR A 192 15.97 -6.11 -6.72
N PRO A 193 16.81 -7.10 -7.07
CA PRO A 193 16.50 -8.48 -6.78
C PRO A 193 16.57 -8.79 -5.28
N PHE A 194 15.92 -9.88 -4.92
CA PHE A 194 16.07 -10.48 -3.60
C PHE A 194 17.55 -10.81 -3.32
N ASN A 195 18.04 -10.43 -2.14
CA ASN A 195 19.41 -10.72 -1.73
C ASN A 195 19.46 -12.05 -0.97
N ASP A 196 19.95 -13.08 -1.62
CA ASP A 196 20.04 -14.43 -1.06
C ASP A 196 20.85 -14.51 0.25
N LYS A 197 21.81 -13.60 0.46
CA LYS A 197 22.64 -13.61 1.68
C LYS A 197 22.03 -12.81 2.83
N GLY A 198 21.28 -11.78 2.54
CA GLY A 198 20.74 -10.84 3.54
C GLY A 198 19.22 -10.85 3.68
N GLY A 199 18.51 -11.39 2.70
CA GLY A 199 17.06 -11.44 2.67
C GLY A 199 16.47 -12.45 3.66
N TYR A 200 15.16 -12.42 3.78
CA TYR A 200 14.38 -13.31 4.62
C TYR A 200 13.91 -14.52 3.80
N HIS A 201 14.28 -15.72 4.22
CA HIS A 201 13.96 -16.96 3.51
C HIS A 201 12.68 -17.66 4.02
N GLY A 202 12.10 -17.16 5.10
CA GLY A 202 10.85 -17.70 5.64
C GLY A 202 9.62 -17.27 4.83
N ARG A 203 8.45 -17.77 5.20
CA ARG A 203 7.17 -17.41 4.59
C ARG A 203 6.71 -16.02 5.05
N ILE A 204 6.22 -15.24 4.11
CA ILE A 204 5.53 -13.97 4.36
C ILE A 204 4.08 -14.12 3.87
N ASP A 205 3.11 -13.99 4.78
CA ASP A 205 1.70 -13.89 4.45
C ASP A 205 1.26 -12.42 4.54
N VAL A 206 0.87 -11.84 3.42
CA VAL A 206 0.35 -10.46 3.36
C VAL A 206 -1.17 -10.52 3.30
N LEU A 207 -1.82 -9.99 4.33
CA LEU A 207 -3.28 -9.97 4.42
C LEU A 207 -3.83 -8.70 3.81
N ILE A 208 -4.71 -8.87 2.82
CA ILE A 208 -5.31 -7.78 2.05
C ILE A 208 -6.84 -7.92 1.99
N ASP A 209 -7.52 -6.80 1.83
CA ASP A 209 -8.96 -6.75 1.58
C ASP A 209 -9.36 -5.52 0.76
N ARG A 210 -10.65 -5.35 0.52
CA ARG A 210 -11.18 -4.21 -0.24
C ARG A 210 -11.00 -2.85 0.44
N GLY A 211 -10.62 -2.82 1.70
CA GLY A 211 -10.25 -1.61 2.42
C GLY A 211 -8.83 -1.14 2.15
N VAL A 212 -7.99 -2.02 1.58
CA VAL A 212 -6.58 -1.71 1.27
C VAL A 212 -6.53 -0.85 0.02
N GLY A 213 -6.06 0.39 0.15
CA GLY A 213 -6.00 1.33 -0.97
C GLY A 213 -4.80 2.27 -0.92
N SER A 214 -4.50 2.91 -2.05
CA SER A 214 -3.43 3.91 -2.18
C SER A 214 -2.08 3.36 -1.67
N SER A 215 -1.37 4.10 -0.81
CA SER A 215 -0.08 3.66 -0.24
C SER A 215 -0.13 2.31 0.48
N ALA A 216 -1.29 1.87 0.99
CA ALA A 216 -1.39 0.54 1.60
C ALA A 216 -1.28 -0.59 0.56
N GLU A 217 -1.59 -0.32 -0.71
CA GLU A 217 -1.38 -1.28 -1.80
C GLU A 217 0.10 -1.52 -2.10
N SER A 218 1.01 -0.68 -1.54
CA SER A 218 2.45 -0.95 -1.56
C SER A 218 2.81 -2.26 -0.85
N ALA A 219 1.99 -2.72 0.10
CA ALA A 219 2.15 -4.05 0.69
C ALA A 219 2.01 -5.18 -0.35
N TYR A 220 1.33 -4.94 -1.46
CA TYR A 220 1.30 -5.86 -2.58
C TYR A 220 2.48 -5.63 -3.52
N THR A 221 2.65 -4.42 -4.04
CA THR A 221 3.65 -4.14 -5.07
C THR A 221 5.09 -4.25 -4.56
N SER A 222 5.36 -3.90 -3.30
CA SER A 222 6.69 -4.00 -2.71
C SER A 222 7.14 -5.44 -2.48
N PHE A 223 6.19 -6.37 -2.25
CA PHE A 223 6.54 -7.78 -2.00
C PHE A 223 6.34 -8.70 -3.20
N TYR A 224 5.81 -8.20 -4.30
CA TYR A 224 5.43 -9.03 -5.46
C TYR A 224 6.53 -9.94 -5.97
N HIS A 225 7.76 -9.45 -6.00
CA HIS A 225 8.92 -10.23 -6.46
C HIS A 225 9.66 -10.98 -5.34
N HIS A 226 9.14 -10.93 -4.11
CA HIS A 226 9.74 -11.70 -3.02
C HIS A 226 9.43 -13.20 -3.20
N PRO A 227 10.45 -14.12 -3.17
CA PRO A 227 10.24 -15.52 -3.55
C PRO A 227 9.28 -16.28 -2.64
N ASN A 228 9.10 -15.83 -1.39
CA ASN A 228 8.34 -16.55 -0.36
C ASN A 228 7.09 -15.81 0.12
N VAL A 229 6.58 -14.84 -0.64
CA VAL A 229 5.34 -14.12 -0.28
C VAL A 229 4.10 -14.88 -0.77
N ARG A 230 3.02 -14.75 0.01
CA ARG A 230 1.66 -15.18 -0.34
C ARG A 230 0.68 -14.10 0.08
N TYR A 231 -0.24 -13.73 -0.82
CA TYR A 231 -1.31 -12.78 -0.54
C TYR A 231 -2.59 -13.53 -0.18
N VAL A 232 -3.19 -13.19 0.95
CA VAL A 232 -4.37 -13.89 1.49
C VAL A 232 -5.46 -12.86 1.78
N GLY A 233 -6.70 -13.13 1.35
CA GLY A 233 -7.84 -12.29 1.65
C GLY A 233 -8.72 -11.97 0.46
N GLU A 234 -8.97 -10.71 0.20
CA GLU A 234 -9.78 -10.23 -0.94
C GLU A 234 -9.00 -9.23 -1.79
N ASN A 235 -9.50 -8.93 -2.99
CA ASN A 235 -8.92 -7.88 -3.83
C ASN A 235 -8.79 -6.57 -3.06
N THR A 236 -7.72 -5.84 -3.31
CA THR A 236 -7.55 -4.46 -2.83
C THR A 236 -8.52 -3.49 -3.49
N ALA A 237 -8.54 -2.24 -3.05
CA ALA A 237 -9.44 -1.22 -3.57
C ALA A 237 -9.12 -0.80 -5.02
N GLY A 238 -7.86 -0.89 -5.45
CA GLY A 238 -7.43 -0.42 -6.77
C GLY A 238 -7.38 1.11 -6.84
N MET A 239 -6.61 1.74 -5.96
CA MET A 239 -6.48 3.19 -5.84
C MET A 239 -5.02 3.66 -5.87
N GLN A 240 -4.13 2.86 -6.45
CA GLN A 240 -2.69 3.12 -6.40
C GLN A 240 -2.13 3.66 -7.73
N GLN A 241 -2.81 3.43 -8.85
CA GLN A 241 -2.25 3.73 -10.18
C GLN A 241 -2.12 5.23 -10.47
N TYR A 242 -2.98 6.04 -9.89
CA TYR A 242 -2.99 7.48 -10.14
C TYR A 242 -2.74 8.27 -8.86
N THR A 243 -1.69 9.10 -8.87
CA THR A 243 -1.51 10.06 -7.77
C THR A 243 -2.52 11.20 -7.92
N GLN A 244 -3.16 11.54 -6.83
CA GLN A 244 -4.22 12.55 -6.81
C GLN A 244 -3.68 13.93 -6.45
N GLY A 245 -4.04 14.94 -7.25
CA GLY A 245 -3.95 16.34 -6.88
C GLY A 245 -5.26 16.81 -6.25
N SER A 246 -5.18 17.67 -5.22
CA SER A 246 -6.34 18.31 -4.59
C SER A 246 -6.39 19.79 -4.97
N PHE A 247 -7.52 20.23 -5.48
CA PHE A 247 -7.73 21.60 -5.94
C PHE A 247 -8.94 22.22 -5.24
N ALA A 248 -8.75 23.41 -4.64
CA ALA A 248 -9.84 24.15 -4.04
C ALA A 248 -10.75 24.73 -5.13
N MET A 249 -12.04 24.45 -5.05
CA MET A 249 -13.06 25.01 -5.94
C MET A 249 -13.60 26.32 -5.36
N PRO A 250 -14.04 27.27 -6.20
CA PRO A 250 -14.65 28.53 -5.72
C PRO A 250 -15.86 28.34 -4.79
N CYS A 251 -16.57 27.22 -4.93
CA CYS A 251 -17.70 26.85 -4.08
C CYS A 251 -17.31 26.26 -2.71
N GLY A 252 -16.01 26.25 -2.36
CA GLY A 252 -15.51 25.73 -1.07
C GLY A 252 -15.28 24.23 -1.01
N TYR A 253 -15.55 23.49 -2.08
CA TYR A 253 -15.25 22.06 -2.16
C TYR A 253 -13.80 21.81 -2.62
N LEU A 254 -13.26 20.65 -2.24
CA LEU A 254 -12.01 20.14 -2.79
C LEU A 254 -12.32 19.16 -3.91
N MET A 255 -11.80 19.44 -5.10
CA MET A 255 -11.79 18.51 -6.21
C MET A 255 -10.51 17.68 -6.16
N ARG A 256 -10.62 16.36 -6.23
CA ARG A 256 -9.48 15.45 -6.38
C ARG A 256 -9.49 14.86 -7.77
N VAL A 257 -8.35 14.94 -8.44
CA VAL A 257 -8.18 14.37 -9.79
C VAL A 257 -6.89 13.58 -9.85
N GLY A 258 -6.90 12.48 -10.61
CA GLY A 258 -5.67 11.76 -10.94
C GLY A 258 -4.79 12.65 -11.82
N VAL A 259 -3.56 12.88 -11.43
CA VAL A 259 -2.62 13.77 -12.11
C VAL A 259 -1.49 13.00 -12.76
N THR A 260 -0.96 11.99 -12.07
CA THR A 260 0.09 11.13 -12.60
C THR A 260 -0.41 9.71 -12.78
N LYS A 261 0.10 9.00 -13.76
CA LYS A 261 -0.10 7.56 -13.93
C LYS A 261 1.18 6.82 -13.58
N LEU A 262 1.08 5.89 -12.63
CA LEU A 262 2.18 5.05 -12.20
C LEU A 262 2.07 3.67 -12.86
N THR A 263 3.20 3.18 -13.34
CA THR A 263 3.35 1.78 -13.80
C THR A 263 4.26 1.07 -12.81
N TYR A 264 3.84 -0.09 -12.37
CA TYR A 264 4.56 -0.92 -11.40
C TYR A 264 5.25 -2.07 -12.12
N TRP A 265 6.33 -2.59 -11.52
CA TRP A 265 7.08 -3.71 -12.08
C TRP A 265 6.28 -5.01 -12.19
N ASP A 266 5.31 -5.21 -11.31
CA ASP A 266 4.46 -6.39 -11.25
C ASP A 266 3.30 -6.37 -12.26
N LYS A 267 2.91 -5.16 -12.69
CA LYS A 267 1.67 -4.90 -13.43
C LYS A 267 1.88 -4.09 -14.70
N GLU A 268 2.99 -4.34 -15.40
CA GLU A 268 3.28 -3.63 -16.65
C GLU A 268 2.15 -3.81 -17.66
N GLY A 269 1.58 -2.70 -18.11
CA GLY A 269 0.49 -2.69 -19.08
C GLY A 269 -0.90 -2.97 -18.49
N GLU A 270 -1.01 -3.37 -17.23
CA GLU A 270 -2.32 -3.56 -16.58
C GLU A 270 -2.87 -2.23 -16.04
N ASN A 271 -4.18 -2.06 -16.18
CA ASN A 271 -4.91 -1.04 -15.44
C ASN A 271 -5.43 -1.66 -14.14
N ILE A 272 -4.76 -1.35 -13.03
CA ILE A 272 -5.13 -1.81 -11.70
C ILE A 272 -6.14 -0.89 -11.00
N GLU A 273 -6.35 0.32 -11.52
CA GLU A 273 -7.30 1.27 -10.95
C GLU A 273 -8.71 0.67 -10.93
N VAL A 274 -9.39 0.77 -9.81
CA VAL A 274 -10.71 0.19 -9.53
C VAL A 274 -10.73 -1.33 -9.44
N LYS A 275 -9.84 -2.04 -10.14
CA LYS A 275 -9.76 -3.52 -10.10
C LYS A 275 -9.08 -4.05 -8.86
N GLY A 276 -8.04 -3.34 -8.41
CA GLY A 276 -7.17 -3.75 -7.32
C GLY A 276 -6.28 -4.95 -7.65
N HIS A 277 -5.50 -5.33 -6.66
CA HIS A 277 -4.63 -6.50 -6.70
C HIS A 277 -5.36 -7.71 -6.16
N LYS A 278 -5.22 -8.86 -6.82
CA LYS A 278 -5.84 -10.12 -6.42
C LYS A 278 -4.99 -10.84 -5.40
N PRO A 279 -5.60 -11.45 -4.35
CA PRO A 279 -4.89 -12.37 -3.48
C PRO A 279 -4.53 -13.67 -4.21
N ASP A 280 -3.53 -14.37 -3.71
CA ASP A 280 -3.21 -15.74 -4.10
C ASP A 280 -4.26 -16.72 -3.54
N VAL A 281 -4.74 -16.43 -2.33
CA VAL A 281 -5.80 -17.19 -1.66
C VAL A 281 -6.98 -16.27 -1.36
N ASP A 282 -8.08 -16.53 -2.06
CA ASP A 282 -9.33 -15.75 -1.89
C ASP A 282 -10.11 -16.25 -0.67
N CYS A 283 -10.29 -15.34 0.30
CA CYS A 283 -10.98 -15.63 1.56
C CYS A 283 -12.34 -14.92 1.68
N ARG A 284 -12.98 -14.58 0.55
CA ARG A 284 -14.28 -13.89 0.59
C ARG A 284 -15.28 -14.60 1.53
N GLY A 285 -15.82 -13.81 2.48
CA GLY A 285 -16.75 -14.30 3.50
C GLY A 285 -16.10 -15.02 4.68
N LYS A 286 -14.75 -15.06 4.75
CA LYS A 286 -13.99 -15.60 5.88
C LYS A 286 -12.95 -14.58 6.34
N ASP A 287 -12.58 -14.62 7.61
CA ASP A 287 -11.47 -13.82 8.11
C ASP A 287 -10.14 -14.34 7.56
N ALA A 288 -9.39 -13.49 6.87
CA ALA A 288 -8.11 -13.88 6.25
C ALA A 288 -7.03 -14.22 7.30
N PHE A 289 -7.09 -13.59 8.49
CA PHE A 289 -6.17 -13.92 9.57
C PHE A 289 -6.43 -15.32 10.13
N GLU A 290 -7.70 -15.64 10.39
CA GLU A 290 -8.10 -16.98 10.82
C GLU A 290 -7.77 -18.04 9.76
N ALA A 291 -7.99 -17.69 8.48
CA ALA A 291 -7.66 -18.60 7.38
C ALA A 291 -6.16 -18.88 7.33
N VAL A 292 -5.30 -17.86 7.43
CA VAL A 292 -3.84 -18.04 7.37
C VAL A 292 -3.30 -18.83 8.55
N LEU A 293 -3.90 -18.73 9.74
CA LEU A 293 -3.50 -19.52 10.90
C LEU A 293 -3.71 -21.04 10.70
N GLN A 294 -4.70 -21.42 9.89
CA GLN A 294 -5.01 -22.81 9.58
C GLN A 294 -4.24 -23.34 8.36
N MET A 295 -3.63 -22.46 7.57
CA MET A 295 -2.89 -22.86 6.37
C MET A 295 -1.52 -23.41 6.74
N PRO A 296 -1.11 -24.54 6.17
CA PRO A 296 0.26 -25.00 6.25
C PRO A 296 1.22 -23.95 5.69
N ARG A 297 2.42 -23.86 6.29
CA ARG A 297 3.47 -22.94 5.88
C ARG A 297 3.77 -23.04 4.38
N ASP A 298 3.86 -24.26 3.87
CA ASP A 298 4.30 -24.55 2.51
C ASP A 298 3.13 -24.65 1.50
N GLU A 299 1.87 -24.54 1.97
CA GLU A 299 0.71 -24.54 1.09
C GLU A 299 0.57 -23.22 0.34
N GLY A 300 0.19 -23.30 -0.92
CA GLY A 300 -0.04 -22.12 -1.76
C GLY A 300 1.23 -21.43 -2.26
N ARG A 301 2.33 -22.16 -2.36
CA ARG A 301 3.52 -21.71 -3.07
C ARG A 301 3.19 -21.65 -4.56
N ILE A 302 2.84 -20.45 -5.05
CA ILE A 302 2.62 -20.23 -6.47
C ILE A 302 3.98 -20.11 -7.17
N LEU A 303 4.64 -21.26 -7.33
CA LEU A 303 5.92 -21.37 -8.02
C LEU A 303 5.82 -20.94 -9.50
N GLY A 304 4.67 -21.15 -10.13
CA GLY A 304 4.52 -21.00 -11.59
C GLY A 304 4.37 -19.58 -12.12
N PHE A 305 3.92 -18.62 -11.31
CA PHE A 305 3.67 -17.26 -11.77
C PHE A 305 4.90 -16.35 -11.61
N ARG A 306 5.70 -16.56 -10.58
CA ARG A 306 6.86 -15.74 -10.25
C ARG A 306 8.16 -16.25 -10.87
N GLU A 307 8.26 -17.55 -11.15
CA GLU A 307 9.41 -18.14 -11.85
C GLU A 307 9.49 -17.75 -13.34
N LYS A 308 8.37 -17.32 -13.93
CA LYS A 308 8.33 -16.85 -15.33
C LYS A 308 8.83 -15.44 -15.53
N ASN A 309 8.93 -14.66 -14.49
CA ASN A 309 9.54 -13.35 -14.52
C ASN A 309 11.00 -13.47 -14.09
N GLU A 310 11.85 -14.03 -14.95
CA GLU A 310 13.29 -13.92 -14.77
C GLU A 310 13.65 -12.45 -14.52
N PRO A 311 14.48 -12.14 -13.51
CA PRO A 311 14.92 -10.79 -13.28
C PRO A 311 15.55 -10.28 -14.57
N VAL A 312 15.07 -9.18 -15.09
CA VAL A 312 15.76 -8.46 -16.16
C VAL A 312 17.17 -8.22 -15.64
N LYS A 313 18.16 -8.84 -16.26
CA LYS A 313 19.57 -8.74 -15.84
C LYS A 313 19.93 -7.28 -15.70
N GLY A 314 19.85 -6.78 -14.45
CA GLY A 314 20.25 -5.43 -14.11
C GLY A 314 21.73 -5.27 -14.36
N ARG A 315 22.12 -4.13 -14.90
CA ARG A 315 23.52 -3.70 -14.91
C ARG A 315 24.01 -3.61 -13.47
N GLU A 316 25.23 -4.08 -13.24
CA GLU A 316 25.93 -3.96 -11.96
C GLU A 316 25.81 -2.53 -11.42
N VAL A 317 25.29 -2.45 -10.20
CA VAL A 317 25.26 -1.18 -9.46
C VAL A 317 26.70 -0.91 -9.06
N PHE A 318 27.30 0.11 -9.63
CA PHE A 318 28.57 0.64 -9.15
C PHE A 318 28.37 1.11 -7.71
N THR A 319 29.18 0.54 -6.81
CA THR A 319 29.32 0.90 -5.40
C THR A 319 29.72 2.38 -5.22
#